data_f80ff65a6c3be66eb0225907c349907e
#
_entry.id   f80ff65a6c3be66eb0225907c349907e
#
_cell.length_a   1.000
_cell.length_b   1.000
_cell.length_c   1.000
_cell.angle_alpha   90.00
_cell.angle_beta   90.00
_cell.angle_gamma   90.00
#
_symmetry.space_group_name_H-M   'P 1'
#
loop_
_entity.id
_entity.type
_entity.pdbx_description
1 polymer ?
#
loop_
_entity_poly.entity_id
_entity_poly.type
_entity_poly.pdbx_seq_one_letter_code
_entity_poly.pdbx_strand_id
1 'polypeptide(L)'
;RIAETSEMLWNYLLNHLDLLEQLDNSRLEISAESWTAQLEEKLLCCADNEEDEIDQLRQFKHTITFLLGSAEMEGVLSYERTRIGLTILAEVIVQSAFRLSQKWLTQRYGEVKNKHGESGQFAIIGLGKLGGSELTYFSDLDLIFIHSGEGSTDGENGIGAQEYWIKLIQRFISCLSTMTRTGYAYKLDARLRPSGNAGVLVTPLGI
;
A
#
# COMPACT_ATOMS: atom_id res chain seq x y z
N ARG A 1 -21.15 18.24 -12.27
CA ARG A 1 -20.01 18.85 -11.56
C ARG A 1 -18.72 18.05 -11.75
N ILE A 2 -18.71 16.73 -11.45
CA ILE A 2 -17.50 15.88 -11.62
C ILE A 2 -16.96 16.00 -13.06
N ALA A 3 -17.83 15.86 -14.08
CA ALA A 3 -17.44 15.93 -15.49
C ALA A 3 -16.84 17.29 -15.90
N GLU A 4 -17.23 18.37 -15.22
CA GLU A 4 -16.79 19.73 -15.55
C GLU A 4 -15.51 20.12 -14.81
N THR A 5 -15.19 19.45 -13.70
CA THR A 5 -14.14 19.90 -12.77
C THR A 5 -12.93 18.97 -12.75
N SER A 6 -13.10 17.67 -13.01
CA SER A 6 -12.00 16.71 -12.97
C SER A 6 -12.18 15.60 -14.01
N GLU A 7 -11.38 15.67 -15.08
CA GLU A 7 -11.33 14.64 -16.12
C GLU A 7 -10.93 13.27 -15.54
N MET A 8 -10.02 13.25 -14.55
CA MET A 8 -9.60 12.01 -13.88
C MET A 8 -10.76 11.32 -13.17
N LEU A 9 -11.50 12.05 -12.34
CA LEU A 9 -12.65 11.49 -11.60
C LEU A 9 -13.78 11.11 -12.56
N TRP A 10 -13.99 11.87 -13.62
CA TRP A 10 -14.98 11.55 -14.63
C TRP A 10 -14.67 10.27 -15.38
N ASN A 11 -13.44 10.12 -15.86
CA ASN A 11 -13.00 8.90 -16.53
C ASN A 11 -13.05 7.67 -15.63
N TYR A 12 -12.74 7.86 -14.34
CA TYR A 12 -12.88 6.78 -13.37
C TYR A 12 -14.35 6.36 -13.19
N LEU A 13 -15.25 7.32 -13.01
CA LEU A 13 -16.68 7.07 -12.87
C LEU A 13 -17.29 6.37 -14.10
N LEU A 14 -16.91 6.76 -15.31
CA LEU A 14 -17.41 6.12 -16.55
C LEU A 14 -17.07 4.62 -16.63
N ASN A 15 -15.98 4.21 -16.01
CA ASN A 15 -15.56 2.81 -15.96
C ASN A 15 -16.09 2.04 -14.73
N HIS A 16 -16.72 2.76 -13.76
CA HIS A 16 -17.20 2.21 -12.49
C HIS A 16 -18.55 2.84 -12.14
N LEU A 17 -19.58 2.59 -12.95
CA LEU A 17 -20.91 3.18 -12.75
C LEU A 17 -21.62 2.72 -11.47
N ASP A 18 -21.21 1.58 -10.92
CA ASP A 18 -21.62 1.08 -9.60
C ASP A 18 -21.30 2.06 -8.44
N LEU A 19 -20.29 2.92 -8.64
CA LEU A 19 -19.95 3.96 -7.66
C LEU A 19 -21.01 5.07 -7.55
N LEU A 20 -21.90 5.20 -8.52
CA LEU A 20 -23.03 6.17 -8.42
C LEU A 20 -23.89 5.92 -7.19
N GLU A 21 -24.06 4.66 -6.80
CA GLU A 21 -24.82 4.28 -5.60
C GLU A 21 -24.08 4.61 -4.30
N GLN A 22 -22.75 4.76 -4.37
CA GLN A 22 -21.88 5.05 -3.22
C GLN A 22 -21.61 6.56 -3.05
N LEU A 23 -22.08 7.40 -3.97
CA LEU A 23 -21.90 8.87 -3.94
C LEU A 23 -22.67 9.58 -2.82
N ASP A 24 -23.28 8.86 -1.88
CA ASP A 24 -23.78 9.49 -0.65
C ASP A 24 -22.60 9.89 0.26
N ASN A 25 -21.96 11.01 -0.09
CA ASN A 25 -20.80 11.56 0.60
C ASN A 25 -21.08 11.92 2.08
N SER A 26 -22.34 11.94 2.50
CA SER A 26 -22.74 12.19 3.91
C SER A 26 -22.30 11.04 4.84
N ARG A 27 -21.96 9.87 4.28
CA ARG A 27 -21.55 8.67 5.02
C ARG A 27 -20.08 8.31 4.86
N LEU A 28 -19.29 9.14 4.17
CA LEU A 28 -17.86 8.86 3.99
C LEU A 28 -17.13 9.01 5.33
N GLU A 29 -16.82 7.88 5.95
CA GLU A 29 -16.01 7.79 7.15
C GLU A 29 -14.52 7.71 6.78
N ILE A 30 -13.71 8.62 7.31
CA ILE A 30 -12.26 8.60 7.18
C ILE A 30 -11.67 7.91 8.41
N SER A 31 -11.46 6.60 8.31
CA SER A 31 -10.98 5.75 9.40
C SER A 31 -10.09 4.64 8.84
N ALA A 32 -8.89 4.50 9.42
CA ALA A 32 -7.95 3.44 9.08
C ALA A 32 -8.54 2.06 9.39
N GLU A 33 -9.22 1.93 10.54
CA GLU A 33 -9.82 0.69 11.00
C GLU A 33 -10.94 0.24 10.04
N SER A 34 -11.84 1.17 9.70
CA SER A 34 -12.95 0.89 8.78
C SER A 34 -12.46 0.49 7.39
N TRP A 35 -11.50 1.22 6.84
CA TRP A 35 -10.96 0.93 5.51
C TRP A 35 -10.12 -0.35 5.49
N THR A 36 -9.40 -0.65 6.56
CA THR A 36 -8.67 -1.93 6.69
C THR A 36 -9.66 -3.09 6.68
N ALA A 37 -10.72 -3.03 7.49
CA ALA A 37 -11.74 -4.09 7.54
C ALA A 37 -12.44 -4.30 6.19
N GLN A 38 -12.82 -3.22 5.50
CA GLN A 38 -13.44 -3.30 4.18
C GLN A 38 -12.50 -3.93 3.14
N LEU A 39 -11.21 -3.56 3.16
CA LEU A 39 -10.23 -4.13 2.23
C LEU A 39 -9.97 -5.60 2.53
N GLU A 40 -9.84 -5.98 3.81
CA GLU A 40 -9.64 -7.37 4.22
C GLU A 40 -10.82 -8.26 3.79
N GLU A 41 -12.07 -7.79 3.93
CA GLU A 41 -13.25 -8.49 3.43
C GLU A 41 -13.18 -8.76 1.92
N LYS A 42 -12.77 -7.76 1.13
CA LYS A 42 -12.59 -7.89 -0.33
C LYS A 42 -11.48 -8.88 -0.68
N LEU A 43 -10.36 -8.84 0.04
CA LEU A 43 -9.23 -9.74 -0.19
C LEU A 43 -9.56 -11.19 0.14
N LEU A 44 -10.42 -11.44 1.15
CA LEU A 44 -10.89 -12.80 1.47
C LEU A 44 -11.66 -13.46 0.31
N CYS A 45 -12.29 -12.66 -0.54
CA CYS A 45 -13.01 -13.17 -1.72
C CYS A 45 -12.08 -13.62 -2.86
N CYS A 46 -10.79 -13.29 -2.82
CA CYS A 46 -9.84 -13.59 -3.90
C CYS A 46 -9.30 -15.02 -3.88
N ALA A 47 -9.65 -15.85 -2.88
CA ALA A 47 -9.29 -17.27 -2.78
C ALA A 47 -7.79 -17.56 -3.01
N ASP A 48 -6.92 -16.74 -2.44
CA ASP A 48 -5.46 -16.82 -2.55
C ASP A 48 -4.90 -16.65 -3.99
N ASN A 49 -5.65 -16.01 -4.88
CA ASN A 49 -5.18 -15.61 -6.19
C ASN A 49 -4.42 -14.28 -6.08
N GLU A 50 -3.11 -14.31 -6.26
CA GLU A 50 -2.24 -13.12 -6.12
C GLU A 50 -2.62 -11.98 -7.08
N GLU A 51 -3.03 -12.27 -8.31
CA GLU A 51 -3.43 -11.25 -9.31
C GLU A 51 -4.71 -10.57 -8.87
N ASP A 52 -5.70 -11.34 -8.41
CA ASP A 52 -6.97 -10.81 -7.92
C ASP A 52 -6.78 -10.00 -6.64
N GLU A 53 -5.91 -10.45 -5.70
CA GLU A 53 -5.57 -9.71 -4.48
C GLU A 53 -4.94 -8.35 -4.81
N ILE A 54 -4.00 -8.29 -5.76
CA ILE A 54 -3.38 -7.05 -6.21
C ILE A 54 -4.40 -6.12 -6.88
N ASP A 55 -5.27 -6.65 -7.73
CA ASP A 55 -6.29 -5.86 -8.40
C ASP A 55 -7.33 -5.32 -7.43
N GLN A 56 -7.77 -6.09 -6.43
CA GLN A 56 -8.67 -5.61 -5.38
C GLN A 56 -8.05 -4.48 -4.56
N LEU A 57 -6.78 -4.60 -4.20
CA LEU A 57 -6.05 -3.55 -3.49
C LEU A 57 -6.03 -2.23 -4.28
N ARG A 58 -5.78 -2.31 -5.60
CA ARG A 58 -5.76 -1.14 -6.49
C ARG A 58 -7.14 -0.54 -6.67
N GLN A 59 -8.14 -1.37 -6.93
CA GLN A 59 -9.53 -0.93 -7.07
C GLN A 59 -10.00 -0.23 -5.80
N PHE A 60 -9.71 -0.80 -4.62
CA PHE A 60 -10.05 -0.18 -3.35
C PHE A 60 -9.40 1.21 -3.21
N LYS A 61 -8.09 1.31 -3.47
CA LYS A 61 -7.38 2.60 -3.47
C LYS A 61 -8.05 3.63 -4.39
N HIS A 62 -8.37 3.24 -5.63
CA HIS A 62 -8.97 4.16 -6.59
C HIS A 62 -10.40 4.56 -6.20
N THR A 63 -11.19 3.62 -5.69
CA THR A 63 -12.56 3.87 -5.19
C THR A 63 -12.55 4.90 -4.06
N ILE A 64 -11.72 4.70 -3.02
CA ILE A 64 -11.65 5.65 -1.90
C ILE A 64 -11.10 7.00 -2.35
N THR A 65 -10.10 7.01 -3.24
CA THR A 65 -9.59 8.27 -3.83
C THR A 65 -10.68 9.03 -4.57
N PHE A 66 -11.52 8.32 -5.32
CA PHE A 66 -12.66 8.91 -6.03
C PHE A 66 -13.69 9.49 -5.05
N LEU A 67 -14.05 8.76 -4.00
CA LEU A 67 -15.01 9.22 -2.98
C LEU A 67 -14.50 10.45 -2.23
N LEU A 68 -13.22 10.47 -1.84
CA LEU A 68 -12.58 11.65 -1.21
C LEU A 68 -12.62 12.86 -2.15
N GLY A 69 -12.28 12.68 -3.42
CA GLY A 69 -12.29 13.76 -4.41
C GLY A 69 -13.68 14.28 -4.69
N SER A 70 -14.69 13.41 -4.77
CA SER A 70 -16.09 13.80 -4.94
C SER A 70 -16.58 14.62 -3.76
N ALA A 71 -16.30 14.18 -2.53
CA ALA A 71 -16.69 14.88 -1.30
C ALA A 71 -16.01 16.25 -1.17
N GLU A 72 -14.73 16.38 -1.59
CA GLU A 72 -14.04 17.67 -1.64
C GLU A 72 -14.67 18.62 -2.67
N MET A 73 -14.96 18.12 -3.88
CA MET A 73 -15.61 18.94 -4.93
C MET A 73 -17.01 19.40 -4.57
N GLU A 74 -17.74 18.65 -3.76
CA GLU A 74 -19.06 19.02 -3.25
C GLU A 74 -18.97 19.94 -2.03
N GLY A 75 -17.78 20.18 -1.49
CA GLY A 75 -17.57 20.99 -0.30
C GLY A 75 -17.95 20.30 1.01
N VAL A 76 -18.16 18.97 0.97
CA VAL A 76 -18.43 18.15 2.18
C VAL A 76 -17.14 17.94 2.98
N LEU A 77 -16.01 17.76 2.27
CA LEU A 77 -14.67 17.73 2.87
C LEU A 77 -13.89 19.00 2.56
N SER A 78 -13.14 19.49 3.56
CA SER A 78 -12.12 20.51 3.31
C SER A 78 -10.87 19.87 2.69
N TYR A 79 -10.05 20.68 2.03
CA TYR A 79 -8.78 20.25 1.46
C TYR A 79 -7.86 19.56 2.49
N GLU A 80 -7.79 20.08 3.73
CA GLU A 80 -7.01 19.46 4.80
C GLU A 80 -7.55 18.08 5.18
N ARG A 81 -8.87 17.94 5.30
CA ARG A 81 -9.50 16.65 5.59
C ARG A 81 -9.28 15.64 4.48
N THR A 82 -9.31 16.08 3.23
CA THR A 82 -8.98 15.23 2.08
C THR A 82 -7.53 14.73 2.13
N ARG A 83 -6.56 15.61 2.45
CA ARG A 83 -5.15 15.21 2.60
C ARG A 83 -4.95 14.17 3.70
N ILE A 84 -5.60 14.35 4.85
CA ILE A 84 -5.59 13.36 5.94
C ILE A 84 -6.18 12.03 5.43
N GLY A 85 -7.32 12.06 4.75
CA GLY A 85 -7.94 10.87 4.18
C GLY A 85 -7.04 10.15 3.18
N LEU A 86 -6.39 10.88 2.27
CA LEU A 86 -5.42 10.32 1.32
C LEU A 86 -4.21 9.68 2.02
N THR A 87 -3.75 10.27 3.13
CA THR A 87 -2.64 9.73 3.91
C THR A 87 -3.05 8.44 4.62
N ILE A 88 -4.20 8.42 5.30
CA ILE A 88 -4.74 7.21 5.94
C ILE A 88 -4.95 6.10 4.91
N LEU A 89 -5.49 6.43 3.73
CA LEU A 89 -5.64 5.47 2.64
C LEU A 89 -4.29 4.87 2.22
N ALA A 90 -3.26 5.70 2.06
CA ALA A 90 -1.94 5.24 1.69
C ALA A 90 -1.34 4.30 2.75
N GLU A 91 -1.51 4.61 4.03
CA GLU A 91 -1.08 3.75 5.14
C GLU A 91 -1.78 2.38 5.11
N VAL A 92 -3.11 2.36 4.92
CA VAL A 92 -3.89 1.12 4.79
C VAL A 92 -3.42 0.28 3.61
N ILE A 93 -3.21 0.90 2.45
CA ILE A 93 -2.74 0.21 1.24
C ILE A 93 -1.31 -0.33 1.41
N VAL A 94 -0.40 0.46 1.99
CA VAL A 94 0.99 0.05 2.27
C VAL A 94 1.02 -1.15 3.22
N GLN A 95 0.27 -1.10 4.32
CA GLN A 95 0.20 -2.19 5.28
C GLN A 95 -0.40 -3.46 4.67
N SER A 96 -1.46 -3.34 3.88
CA SER A 96 -2.10 -4.49 3.22
C SER A 96 -1.21 -5.10 2.15
N ALA A 97 -0.56 -4.29 1.31
CA ALA A 97 0.41 -4.76 0.31
C ALA A 97 1.61 -5.47 0.96
N PHE A 98 2.08 -4.97 2.11
CA PHE A 98 3.16 -5.61 2.85
C PHE A 98 2.72 -6.98 3.40
N ARG A 99 1.55 -7.07 4.04
CA ARG A 99 0.99 -8.33 4.54
C ARG A 99 0.80 -9.38 3.43
N LEU A 100 0.27 -8.97 2.26
CA LEU A 100 0.13 -9.86 1.10
C LEU A 100 1.49 -10.36 0.62
N SER A 101 2.46 -9.46 0.46
CA SER A 101 3.81 -9.81 0.02
C SER A 101 4.50 -10.76 1.01
N GLN A 102 4.31 -10.54 2.31
CA GLN A 102 4.81 -11.41 3.36
C GLN A 102 4.14 -12.78 3.32
N LYS A 103 2.80 -12.85 3.21
CA LYS A 103 2.04 -14.09 3.05
C LYS A 103 2.60 -14.96 1.93
N TRP A 104 2.76 -14.40 0.73
CA TRP A 104 3.26 -15.15 -0.44
C TRP A 104 4.70 -15.63 -0.27
N LEU A 105 5.57 -14.83 0.35
CA LEU A 105 6.95 -15.25 0.60
C LEU A 105 7.04 -16.31 1.70
N THR A 106 6.27 -16.14 2.78
CA THR A 106 6.23 -17.11 3.88
C THR A 106 5.73 -18.49 3.41
N GLN A 107 4.72 -18.51 2.54
CA GLN A 107 4.26 -19.77 1.92
C GLN A 107 5.37 -20.48 1.14
N ARG A 108 6.30 -19.72 0.54
CA ARG A 108 7.36 -20.28 -0.32
C ARG A 108 8.64 -20.61 0.43
N TYR A 109 9.04 -19.79 1.40
CA TYR A 109 10.36 -19.87 2.04
C TYR A 109 10.31 -20.10 3.55
N GLY A 110 9.13 -20.02 4.17
CA GLY A 110 8.98 -19.96 5.62
C GLY A 110 9.22 -18.55 6.19
N GLU A 111 9.26 -18.45 7.51
CA GLU A 111 9.53 -17.21 8.24
C GLU A 111 11.02 -17.05 8.55
N VAL A 112 11.49 -15.79 8.55
CA VAL A 112 12.85 -15.50 9.02
C VAL A 112 12.95 -15.74 10.52
N LYS A 113 13.87 -16.61 10.92
CA LYS A 113 14.20 -16.90 12.32
C LYS A 113 15.67 -16.62 12.58
N ASN A 114 15.96 -16.00 13.73
CA ASN A 114 17.34 -15.89 14.20
C ASN A 114 17.82 -17.20 14.84
N LYS A 115 19.10 -17.25 15.25
CA LYS A 115 19.70 -18.42 15.91
C LYS A 115 19.03 -18.81 17.25
N HIS A 116 18.17 -17.98 17.81
CA HIS A 116 17.39 -18.25 19.02
C HIS A 116 15.94 -18.64 18.73
N GLY A 117 15.56 -18.75 17.44
CA GLY A 117 14.19 -19.09 17.01
C GLY A 117 13.22 -17.90 17.05
N GLU A 118 13.69 -16.69 17.27
CA GLU A 118 12.85 -15.49 17.28
C GLU A 118 12.61 -14.99 15.85
N SER A 119 11.39 -14.52 15.59
CA SER A 119 11.03 -13.99 14.27
C SER A 119 11.75 -12.67 13.97
N GLY A 120 12.26 -12.55 12.77
CA GLY A 120 12.82 -11.30 12.28
C GLY A 120 11.77 -10.18 12.27
N GLN A 121 12.18 -8.97 12.64
CA GLN A 121 11.32 -7.79 12.62
C GLN A 121 11.59 -6.94 11.40
N PHE A 122 10.57 -6.23 10.94
CA PHE A 122 10.64 -5.36 9.79
C PHE A 122 9.85 -4.06 10.04
N ALA A 123 10.37 -2.94 9.53
CA ALA A 123 9.70 -1.65 9.61
C ALA A 123 9.73 -0.94 8.25
N ILE A 124 8.60 -0.32 7.91
CA ILE A 124 8.46 0.62 6.79
C ILE A 124 8.30 2.01 7.40
N ILE A 125 9.16 2.93 7.02
CA ILE A 125 9.13 4.31 7.50
C ILE A 125 8.71 5.21 6.34
N GLY A 126 7.54 5.86 6.50
CA GLY A 126 7.06 6.88 5.59
C GLY A 126 7.75 8.21 5.83
N LEU A 127 8.24 8.84 4.77
CA LEU A 127 8.88 10.15 4.78
C LEU A 127 8.09 11.15 3.94
N GLY A 128 8.63 12.35 3.78
CA GLY A 128 8.07 13.38 2.93
C GLY A 128 6.60 13.69 3.22
N LYS A 129 5.77 13.74 2.19
CA LYS A 129 4.33 14.02 2.35
C LYS A 129 3.57 12.95 3.10
N LEU A 130 3.99 11.68 2.99
CA LEU A 130 3.39 10.58 3.77
C LEU A 130 3.66 10.79 5.26
N GLY A 131 4.93 10.98 5.64
CA GLY A 131 5.32 11.21 7.03
C GLY A 131 4.74 12.50 7.64
N GLY A 132 4.48 13.52 6.82
CA GLY A 132 3.87 14.79 7.23
C GLY A 132 2.34 14.80 7.23
N SER A 133 1.67 13.71 6.88
CA SER A 133 0.20 13.65 6.65
C SER A 133 -0.28 14.66 5.61
N GLU A 134 0.50 14.81 4.54
CA GLU A 134 0.31 15.85 3.53
C GLU A 134 0.15 15.29 2.11
N LEU A 135 -0.30 14.03 1.97
CA LEU A 135 -0.48 13.42 0.66
C LEU A 135 -1.53 14.16 -0.18
N THR A 136 -1.26 14.20 -1.48
CA THR A 136 -2.19 14.69 -2.51
C THR A 136 -2.50 13.55 -3.48
N TYR A 137 -3.46 13.75 -4.39
CA TYR A 137 -3.94 12.72 -5.32
C TYR A 137 -2.85 12.03 -6.15
N PHE A 138 -1.77 12.74 -6.48
CA PHE A 138 -0.68 12.25 -7.34
C PHE A 138 0.66 12.14 -6.62
N SER A 139 0.66 12.11 -5.29
CA SER A 139 1.89 11.96 -4.52
C SER A 139 2.48 10.57 -4.71
N ASP A 140 3.79 10.53 -4.93
CA ASP A 140 4.58 9.32 -4.76
C ASP A 140 4.76 9.05 -3.26
N LEU A 141 5.09 7.80 -2.89
CA LEU A 141 5.40 7.44 -1.51
C LEU A 141 6.91 7.37 -1.31
N ASP A 142 7.41 8.19 -0.41
CA ASP A 142 8.80 8.18 0.04
C ASP A 142 8.93 7.17 1.18
N LEU A 143 9.58 6.02 0.95
CA LEU A 143 9.67 4.92 1.92
C LEU A 143 11.11 4.48 2.18
N ILE A 144 11.41 4.22 3.46
CA ILE A 144 12.63 3.53 3.90
C ILE A 144 12.25 2.20 4.53
N PHE A 145 13.06 1.17 4.26
CA PHE A 145 12.87 -0.20 4.71
C PHE A 145 14.00 -0.62 5.64
N ILE A 146 13.64 -1.06 6.86
CA ILE A 146 14.59 -1.46 7.90
C ILE A 146 14.21 -2.85 8.40
N HIS A 147 15.19 -3.72 8.63
CA HIS A 147 14.97 -5.02 9.24
C HIS A 147 15.92 -5.28 10.41
N SER A 148 15.45 -6.02 11.42
CA SER A 148 16.32 -6.64 12.41
C SER A 148 16.58 -8.06 11.91
N GLY A 149 17.78 -8.41 11.57
CA GLY A 149 17.87 -9.82 11.40
C GLY A 149 19.01 -10.39 10.64
N GLU A 150 19.81 -11.06 11.42
CA GLU A 150 20.64 -12.19 11.07
C GLU A 150 19.77 -13.45 11.15
N GLY A 151 20.04 -14.44 10.29
CA GLY A 151 19.37 -15.73 10.32
C GLY A 151 18.96 -16.22 8.94
N SER A 152 18.05 -17.15 8.91
CA SER A 152 17.50 -17.73 7.68
C SER A 152 16.02 -18.05 7.86
N THR A 153 15.36 -18.33 6.77
CA THR A 153 13.96 -18.82 6.81
C THR A 153 13.93 -20.28 7.23
N ASP A 154 12.82 -20.68 7.85
CA ASP A 154 12.58 -22.01 8.42
C ASP A 154 11.86 -22.98 7.47
N GLY A 155 11.56 -22.59 6.24
CA GLY A 155 10.89 -23.43 5.24
C GLY A 155 11.84 -24.41 4.54
N GLU A 156 11.28 -25.36 3.80
CA GLU A 156 12.06 -26.36 3.04
C GLU A 156 13.03 -25.73 2.01
N ASN A 157 12.66 -24.60 1.43
CA ASN A 157 13.46 -23.83 0.51
C ASN A 157 14.14 -22.64 1.21
N GLY A 158 14.69 -22.87 2.40
CA GLY A 158 15.24 -21.83 3.26
C GLY A 158 16.31 -20.97 2.58
N ILE A 159 16.21 -19.65 2.78
CA ILE A 159 17.15 -18.65 2.28
C ILE A 159 17.66 -17.76 3.42
N GLY A 160 18.78 -17.08 3.23
CA GLY A 160 19.30 -16.13 4.21
C GLY A 160 18.35 -14.95 4.44
N ALA A 161 18.34 -14.40 5.67
CA ALA A 161 17.45 -13.29 6.06
C ALA A 161 17.58 -12.09 5.12
N GLN A 162 18.80 -11.67 4.77
CA GLN A 162 19.02 -10.55 3.86
C GLN A 162 18.38 -10.77 2.48
N GLU A 163 18.51 -11.97 1.94
CA GLU A 163 17.90 -12.33 0.66
C GLU A 163 16.38 -12.32 0.75
N TYR A 164 15.82 -12.86 1.84
CA TYR A 164 14.37 -12.85 2.08
C TYR A 164 13.82 -11.42 2.11
N TRP A 165 14.44 -10.51 2.88
CA TRP A 165 13.98 -9.15 2.99
C TRP A 165 14.06 -8.37 1.68
N ILE A 166 15.12 -8.60 0.88
CA ILE A 166 15.22 -8.02 -0.46
C ILE A 166 14.08 -8.50 -1.35
N LYS A 167 13.82 -9.82 -1.38
CA LYS A 167 12.72 -10.40 -2.17
C LYS A 167 11.36 -9.87 -1.71
N LEU A 168 11.15 -9.75 -0.39
CA LEU A 168 9.92 -9.21 0.18
C LEU A 168 9.65 -7.79 -0.32
N ILE A 169 10.65 -6.91 -0.26
CA ILE A 169 10.46 -5.53 -0.68
C ILE A 169 10.37 -5.40 -2.20
N GLN A 170 11.07 -6.20 -2.97
CA GLN A 170 10.86 -6.24 -4.42
C GLN A 170 9.43 -6.63 -4.78
N ARG A 171 8.87 -7.63 -4.08
CA ARG A 171 7.47 -8.06 -4.27
C ARG A 171 6.49 -6.96 -3.84
N PHE A 172 6.71 -6.34 -2.68
CA PHE A 172 5.93 -5.22 -2.18
C PHE A 172 5.92 -4.03 -3.15
N ILE A 173 7.09 -3.62 -3.67
CA ILE A 173 7.20 -2.55 -4.66
C ILE A 173 6.42 -2.93 -5.93
N SER A 174 6.58 -4.16 -6.41
CA SER A 174 5.84 -4.64 -7.58
C SER A 174 4.34 -4.63 -7.36
N CYS A 175 3.86 -5.06 -6.21
CA CYS A 175 2.45 -5.03 -5.85
C CYS A 175 1.85 -3.62 -5.96
N LEU A 176 2.57 -2.58 -5.49
CA LEU A 176 2.08 -1.20 -5.50
C LEU A 176 2.27 -0.49 -6.84
N SER A 177 3.40 -0.69 -7.53
CA SER A 177 3.84 0.18 -8.63
C SER A 177 3.74 -0.43 -10.03
N THR A 178 3.53 -1.74 -10.18
CA THR A 178 3.39 -2.35 -11.51
C THR A 178 2.09 -1.90 -12.16
N MET A 179 2.19 -1.40 -13.40
CA MET A 179 1.04 -1.00 -14.20
C MET A 179 0.30 -2.24 -14.72
N THR A 180 -1.00 -2.33 -14.47
CA THR A 180 -1.90 -3.34 -15.01
C THR A 180 -3.12 -2.68 -15.67
N ARG A 181 -4.12 -3.48 -16.05
CA ARG A 181 -5.38 -2.95 -16.58
C ARG A 181 -6.12 -2.06 -15.58
N THR A 182 -5.98 -2.34 -14.29
CA THR A 182 -6.56 -1.54 -13.19
C THR A 182 -5.67 -0.35 -12.77
N GLY A 183 -4.56 -0.11 -13.47
CA GLY A 183 -3.57 0.91 -13.14
C GLY A 183 -2.53 0.41 -12.15
N TYR A 184 -1.99 1.32 -11.35
CA TYR A 184 -1.10 1.04 -10.21
C TYR A 184 -1.67 1.67 -8.93
N ALA A 185 -1.32 1.16 -7.77
CA ALA A 185 -1.76 1.77 -6.51
C ALA A 185 -0.96 3.06 -6.22
N TYR A 186 0.35 2.95 -6.09
CA TYR A 186 1.25 4.08 -5.84
C TYR A 186 2.58 3.90 -6.56
N LYS A 187 3.18 5.01 -6.99
CA LYS A 187 4.61 5.07 -7.32
C LYS A 187 5.39 5.19 -6.02
N LEU A 188 6.54 4.52 -5.98
CA LEU A 188 7.40 4.49 -4.81
C LEU A 188 8.73 5.16 -5.11
N ASP A 189 9.14 6.06 -4.23
CA ASP A 189 10.49 6.58 -4.20
C ASP A 189 11.28 5.95 -3.04
N ALA A 190 12.17 5.03 -3.39
CA ALA A 190 13.06 4.36 -2.44
C ALA A 190 14.50 4.90 -2.50
N ARG A 191 14.71 6.09 -3.09
CA ARG A 191 16.06 6.69 -3.23
C ARG A 191 16.57 7.32 -1.93
N LEU A 192 15.69 7.61 -0.98
CA LEU A 192 16.03 8.21 0.33
C LEU A 192 16.67 7.22 1.33
N ARG A 193 17.03 6.02 0.87
CA ARG A 193 17.76 5.02 1.66
C ARG A 193 19.19 5.50 1.99
N PRO A 194 19.78 5.00 3.10
CA PRO A 194 21.19 5.27 3.41
C PRO A 194 22.09 4.93 2.21
N SER A 195 22.99 5.84 1.86
CA SER A 195 23.85 5.75 0.67
C SER A 195 23.15 5.92 -0.70
N GLY A 196 21.91 6.39 -0.74
CA GLY A 196 21.16 6.68 -1.97
C GLY A 196 21.03 5.46 -2.89
N ASN A 197 21.10 5.67 -4.21
CA ASN A 197 20.96 4.60 -5.20
C ASN A 197 22.06 3.52 -5.15
N ALA A 198 23.20 3.81 -4.54
CA ALA A 198 24.28 2.85 -4.35
C ALA A 198 24.10 1.96 -3.10
N GLY A 199 23.15 2.32 -2.21
CA GLY A 199 22.86 1.58 -1.00
C GLY A 199 21.98 0.36 -1.25
N VAL A 200 21.95 -0.55 -0.27
CA VAL A 200 21.05 -1.70 -0.26
C VAL A 200 19.59 -1.24 -0.18
N LEU A 201 18.70 -1.98 -0.82
CA LEU A 201 17.26 -1.66 -0.84
C LEU A 201 16.63 -1.72 0.55
N VAL A 202 17.10 -2.64 1.39
CA VAL A 202 16.64 -2.84 2.77
C VAL A 202 17.84 -2.76 3.68
N THR A 203 17.77 -1.89 4.69
CA THR A 203 18.87 -1.61 5.60
C THR A 203 18.74 -2.47 6.86
N PRO A 204 19.79 -3.24 7.24
CA PRO A 204 19.80 -3.90 8.53
C PRO A 204 19.88 -2.85 9.64
N LEU A 205 19.10 -3.05 10.71
CA LEU A 205 19.24 -2.29 11.93
C LEU A 205 20.54 -2.77 12.60
N GLY A 206 21.62 -2.01 12.43
CA GLY A 206 22.88 -2.28 13.12
C GLY A 206 22.66 -2.13 14.64
N ILE A 207 22.81 -3.21 15.37
CA ILE A 207 22.90 -3.22 16.85
C ILE A 207 24.38 -3.31 17.22
#